data_917ffe1e8a2a88453ca958498fb840e3
#
_entry.id   917ffe1e8a2a88453ca958498fb840e3
#
_cell.length_a   1.000
_cell.length_b   1.000
_cell.length_c   1.000
_cell.angle_alpha   90.00
_cell.angle_beta   90.00
_cell.angle_gamma   90.00
#
_symmetry.space_group_name_H-M   'P 1'
#
loop_
_entity.id
_entity.type
_entity.pdbx_description
1 polymer ?
#
loop_
_entity_poly.entity_id
_entity_poly.type
_entity_poly.pdbx_seq_one_letter_code
_entity_poly.pdbx_strand_id
1 'polypeptide(L)'
;MKRVLFLTNYASPYRVHFYDELAKSMDVTVLFTDRVEDQKNRSADWFVPGGGAYRPVQLKRCVAHFLDENLCLDVTEWLKKPYDAIVICGYSSPTAILAMRWLRRRKIPFYMEVDGGLIRQERKVKYLFKKSLVRKADQWLSSGRYTTEFLVHYGAEESRIHFYPFSSVFEKDILPAVPSADEKQALKEELGVPEKRMVLAIGQFIHRKGFDILMHAACSLDKDVGIYIVGGEPTEDYLQMRASLGLDNVHFVGFQKKEALSRYYRAADLFVLPTREDIWGLVINEAMAYGLPVITTDRCVAGLELVEEGVNGSIVPVEDAAALAGKMKELLSSDLEKMGTASLEKIRAYTIENMAKAHVAIFEKDGR
;
A
#
# COMPACT_ATOMS: atom_id res chain seq x y z
N MET A 1 11.88 27.34 -5.85
CA MET A 1 11.46 25.99 -5.44
C MET A 1 12.68 25.17 -5.06
N LYS A 2 12.66 24.42 -3.94
CA LYS A 2 13.72 23.47 -3.61
C LYS A 2 13.76 22.33 -4.62
N ARG A 3 14.97 21.87 -4.94
CA ARG A 3 15.21 20.79 -5.89
C ARG A 3 15.32 19.46 -5.14
N VAL A 4 14.43 18.53 -5.44
CA VAL A 4 14.36 17.23 -4.74
C VAL A 4 14.58 16.09 -5.73
N LEU A 5 15.45 15.15 -5.38
CA LEU A 5 15.69 13.93 -6.14
C LEU A 5 15.14 12.73 -5.41
N PHE A 6 14.31 11.93 -6.07
CA PHE A 6 13.91 10.62 -5.62
C PHE A 6 14.56 9.51 -6.45
N LEU A 7 14.98 8.44 -5.79
CA LEU A 7 15.39 7.19 -6.42
C LEU A 7 14.43 6.08 -5.99
N THR A 8 13.71 5.51 -6.93
CA THR A 8 12.72 4.44 -6.70
C THR A 8 12.82 3.35 -7.76
N ASN A 9 12.06 2.27 -7.61
CA ASN A 9 12.05 1.16 -8.57
C ASN A 9 11.28 1.52 -9.85
N TYR A 10 9.98 1.53 -9.86
CA TYR A 10 9.14 1.80 -11.05
C TYR A 10 8.02 2.80 -10.73
N ALA A 11 7.43 3.35 -11.80
CA ALA A 11 6.36 4.33 -11.74
C ALA A 11 5.00 3.65 -11.40
N SER A 12 4.78 3.34 -10.11
CA SER A 12 3.47 2.88 -9.65
C SER A 12 2.45 4.03 -9.63
N PRO A 13 1.14 3.79 -9.83
CA PRO A 13 0.14 4.85 -9.90
C PRO A 13 0.16 5.82 -8.72
N TYR A 14 0.19 5.29 -7.50
CA TYR A 14 0.21 6.14 -6.29
C TYR A 14 1.49 6.98 -6.19
N ARG A 15 2.64 6.45 -6.64
CA ARG A 15 3.90 7.20 -6.67
C ARG A 15 3.85 8.32 -7.71
N VAL A 16 3.32 8.05 -8.90
CA VAL A 16 3.11 9.06 -9.95
C VAL A 16 2.25 10.20 -9.42
N HIS A 17 1.11 9.87 -8.83
CA HIS A 17 0.19 10.85 -8.25
C HIS A 17 0.84 11.67 -7.12
N PHE A 18 1.61 11.03 -6.26
CA PHE A 18 2.35 11.70 -5.20
C PHE A 18 3.41 12.67 -5.75
N TYR A 19 4.20 12.25 -6.75
CA TYR A 19 5.23 13.11 -7.34
C TYR A 19 4.62 14.29 -8.10
N ASP A 20 3.50 14.10 -8.79
CA ASP A 20 2.77 15.18 -9.45
C ASP A 20 2.23 16.20 -8.43
N GLU A 21 1.70 15.72 -7.29
CA GLU A 21 1.21 16.59 -6.21
C GLU A 21 2.35 17.37 -5.55
N LEU A 22 3.46 16.69 -5.24
CA LEU A 22 4.65 17.30 -4.65
C LEU A 22 5.29 18.35 -5.58
N ALA A 23 5.26 18.11 -6.89
CA ALA A 23 5.81 19.01 -7.89
C ALA A 23 5.08 20.35 -8.02
N LYS A 24 3.89 20.49 -7.44
CA LYS A 24 3.21 21.79 -7.32
C LYS A 24 3.99 22.77 -6.43
N SER A 25 4.81 22.25 -5.50
CA SER A 25 5.55 23.04 -4.51
C SER A 25 7.07 22.93 -4.62
N MET A 26 7.59 21.92 -5.33
CA MET A 26 9.02 21.61 -5.42
C MET A 26 9.45 21.28 -6.85
N ASP A 27 10.74 21.46 -7.18
CA ASP A 27 11.34 20.97 -8.43
C ASP A 27 11.74 19.50 -8.25
N VAL A 28 10.84 18.57 -8.65
CA VAL A 28 10.97 17.15 -8.39
C VAL A 28 11.57 16.41 -9.58
N THR A 29 12.69 15.70 -9.35
CA THR A 29 13.26 14.74 -10.30
C THR A 29 13.16 13.33 -9.71
N VAL A 30 12.65 12.37 -10.49
CA VAL A 30 12.49 10.97 -10.04
C VAL A 30 13.27 10.04 -10.95
N LEU A 31 14.18 9.26 -10.38
CA LEU A 31 14.95 8.24 -11.06
C LEU A 31 14.29 6.89 -10.88
N PHE A 32 13.93 6.23 -11.98
CA PHE A 32 13.36 4.88 -12.01
C PHE A 32 14.41 3.86 -12.42
N THR A 33 14.56 2.77 -11.65
CA THR A 33 15.51 1.68 -11.93
C THR A 33 14.92 0.63 -12.85
N ASP A 34 13.60 0.41 -12.78
CA ASP A 34 12.89 -0.62 -13.52
C ASP A 34 11.86 0.00 -14.46
N ARG A 35 11.62 -0.68 -15.58
CA ARG A 35 10.59 -0.26 -16.52
C ARG A 35 9.24 -0.84 -16.11
N VAL A 36 8.18 -0.12 -16.45
CA VAL A 36 6.81 -0.56 -16.23
C VAL A 36 6.52 -1.85 -17.01
N GLU A 37 7.01 -1.95 -18.23
CA GLU A 37 6.82 -3.10 -19.11
C GLU A 37 7.47 -4.40 -18.59
N ASP A 38 8.44 -4.29 -17.70
CA ASP A 38 9.13 -5.44 -17.09
C ASP A 38 8.32 -6.06 -15.93
N GLN A 39 7.20 -5.43 -15.53
CA GLN A 39 6.35 -5.87 -14.41
C GLN A 39 5.35 -6.96 -14.86
N LYS A 40 5.83 -8.20 -15.02
CA LYS A 40 5.07 -9.36 -15.56
C LYS A 40 3.77 -9.70 -14.82
N ASN A 41 3.64 -9.32 -13.55
CA ASN A 41 2.52 -9.69 -12.69
C ASN A 41 1.44 -8.61 -12.59
N ARG A 42 1.47 -7.57 -13.42
CA ARG A 42 0.49 -6.48 -13.38
C ARG A 42 -0.11 -6.24 -14.75
N SER A 43 -1.41 -5.96 -14.80
CA SER A 43 -2.08 -5.53 -16.03
C SER A 43 -1.45 -4.22 -16.53
N ALA A 44 -1.29 -4.09 -17.86
CA ALA A 44 -0.86 -2.82 -18.46
C ALA A 44 -1.80 -1.65 -18.09
N ASP A 45 -3.08 -1.93 -17.90
CA ASP A 45 -4.10 -0.96 -17.47
C ASP A 45 -3.90 -0.46 -16.02
N TRP A 46 -3.05 -1.11 -15.22
CA TRP A 46 -2.73 -0.65 -13.88
C TRP A 46 -1.80 0.56 -13.88
N PHE A 47 -1.04 0.76 -14.95
CA PHE A 47 -0.09 1.86 -15.04
C PHE A 47 -0.75 3.14 -15.54
N VAL A 48 -0.47 4.25 -14.85
CA VAL A 48 -0.92 5.58 -15.26
C VAL A 48 0.21 6.22 -16.05
N PRO A 49 -0.05 6.82 -17.23
CA PRO A 49 0.96 7.64 -17.91
C PRO A 49 1.46 8.72 -16.95
N GLY A 50 2.73 8.65 -16.57
CA GLY A 50 3.29 9.60 -15.62
C GLY A 50 3.70 10.89 -16.28
N GLY A 51 3.65 11.98 -15.52
CA GLY A 51 4.46 13.14 -15.71
C GLY A 51 3.84 14.30 -16.45
N GLY A 52 3.08 15.09 -15.71
CA GLY A 52 2.85 16.49 -16.09
C GLY A 52 3.75 17.45 -15.33
N ALA A 53 3.90 17.26 -14.01
CA ALA A 53 4.50 18.26 -13.15
C ALA A 53 5.93 17.92 -12.70
N TYR A 54 6.27 16.65 -12.47
CA TYR A 54 7.62 16.26 -12.09
C TYR A 54 8.48 15.81 -13.29
N ARG A 55 9.79 15.71 -13.11
CA ARG A 55 10.75 15.21 -14.12
C ARG A 55 11.02 13.71 -13.95
N PRO A 56 10.41 12.82 -14.74
CA PRO A 56 10.73 11.40 -14.72
C PRO A 56 12.03 11.11 -15.48
N VAL A 57 12.85 10.21 -14.95
CA VAL A 57 14.11 9.76 -15.56
C VAL A 57 14.21 8.25 -15.45
N GLN A 58 14.14 7.56 -16.56
CA GLN A 58 14.46 6.13 -16.61
C GLN A 58 15.98 5.96 -16.68
N LEU A 59 16.57 5.27 -15.70
CA LEU A 59 17.98 4.88 -15.74
C LEU A 59 18.20 3.84 -16.85
N LYS A 60 19.31 4.00 -17.61
CA LYS A 60 19.55 3.22 -18.83
C LYS A 60 20.77 2.30 -18.75
N ARG A 61 21.75 2.63 -17.92
CA ARG A 61 23.00 1.85 -17.80
C ARG A 61 22.88 0.79 -16.72
N CYS A 62 21.89 -0.07 -16.87
CA CYS A 62 21.68 -1.20 -15.97
C CYS A 62 22.54 -2.38 -16.43
N VAL A 63 23.54 -2.74 -15.60
CA VAL A 63 24.60 -3.72 -15.94
C VAL A 63 24.33 -5.12 -15.38
N ALA A 64 23.42 -5.23 -14.43
CA ALA A 64 23.01 -6.51 -13.84
C ALA A 64 21.57 -6.44 -13.34
N HIS A 65 20.89 -7.57 -13.42
CA HIS A 65 19.58 -7.82 -12.84
C HIS A 65 19.74 -8.87 -11.74
N PHE A 66 19.38 -8.54 -10.51
CA PHE A 66 19.58 -9.41 -9.36
C PHE A 66 18.36 -9.34 -8.43
N LEU A 67 17.76 -10.49 -8.12
CA LEU A 67 16.56 -10.61 -7.28
C LEU A 67 15.42 -9.66 -7.77
N ASP A 68 15.12 -9.72 -9.06
CA ASP A 68 14.11 -8.88 -9.73
C ASP A 68 14.33 -7.37 -9.67
N GLU A 69 15.57 -6.93 -9.37
CA GLU A 69 15.94 -5.52 -9.29
C GLU A 69 17.20 -5.22 -10.11
N ASN A 70 17.27 -4.02 -10.68
CA ASN A 70 18.37 -3.58 -11.54
C ASN A 70 19.51 -2.90 -10.77
N LEU A 71 20.74 -3.14 -11.22
CA LEU A 71 21.91 -2.36 -10.85
C LEU A 71 22.22 -1.35 -11.97
N CYS A 72 21.85 -0.09 -11.80
CA CYS A 72 22.03 0.97 -12.79
C CYS A 72 23.16 1.91 -12.36
N LEU A 73 24.25 1.96 -13.15
CA LEU A 73 25.47 2.73 -12.82
C LEU A 73 25.31 4.23 -13.06
N ASP A 74 24.45 4.64 -13.97
CA ASP A 74 24.18 6.04 -14.30
C ASP A 74 23.46 6.83 -13.19
N VAL A 75 23.00 6.17 -12.14
CA VAL A 75 22.49 6.83 -10.93
C VAL A 75 23.51 7.83 -10.39
N THR A 76 24.80 7.50 -10.43
CA THR A 76 25.86 8.36 -9.90
C THR A 76 26.05 9.67 -10.69
N GLU A 77 25.65 9.71 -11.95
CA GLU A 77 25.70 10.93 -12.77
C GLU A 77 24.63 11.94 -12.32
N TRP A 78 23.48 11.44 -11.91
CA TRP A 78 22.40 12.25 -11.35
C TRP A 78 22.73 12.75 -9.95
N LEU A 79 23.33 11.92 -9.10
CA LEU A 79 23.72 12.29 -7.74
C LEU A 79 24.83 13.35 -7.67
N LYS A 80 25.55 13.64 -8.78
CA LYS A 80 26.53 14.72 -8.89
C LYS A 80 25.89 16.12 -9.00
N LYS A 81 24.62 16.17 -9.40
CA LYS A 81 23.92 17.45 -9.55
C LYS A 81 23.53 18.00 -8.17
N PRO A 82 23.42 19.32 -8.02
CA PRO A 82 23.00 19.91 -6.74
C PRO A 82 21.50 19.71 -6.52
N TYR A 83 21.15 19.10 -5.38
CA TYR A 83 19.78 18.96 -4.88
C TYR A 83 19.74 19.44 -3.43
N ASP A 84 18.62 20.04 -3.04
CA ASP A 84 18.35 20.44 -1.65
C ASP A 84 17.97 19.24 -0.78
N ALA A 85 17.35 18.22 -1.38
CA ALA A 85 17.07 16.95 -0.73
C ALA A 85 17.25 15.77 -1.71
N ILE A 86 17.78 14.66 -1.20
CA ILE A 86 17.91 13.39 -1.94
C ILE A 86 17.19 12.33 -1.12
N VAL A 87 16.24 11.63 -1.73
CA VAL A 87 15.43 10.57 -1.10
C VAL A 87 15.69 9.25 -1.80
N ILE A 88 16.10 8.24 -1.03
CA ILE A 88 16.27 6.87 -1.51
C ILE A 88 15.07 6.07 -1.00
N CYS A 89 14.19 5.65 -1.92
CA CYS A 89 12.98 4.87 -1.60
C CYS A 89 13.35 3.39 -1.44
N GLY A 90 13.27 2.90 -0.21
CA GLY A 90 13.77 1.57 0.15
C GLY A 90 15.29 1.53 0.37
N TYR A 91 15.80 0.36 0.73
CA TYR A 91 17.23 0.22 1.11
C TYR A 91 17.93 -1.01 0.53
N SER A 92 17.20 -1.95 -0.08
CA SER A 92 17.72 -3.27 -0.46
C SER A 92 18.11 -3.40 -1.93
N SER A 93 17.62 -2.53 -2.80
CA SER A 93 17.92 -2.65 -4.22
C SER A 93 19.42 -2.41 -4.51
N PRO A 94 20.00 -3.12 -5.49
CA PRO A 94 21.40 -2.94 -5.85
C PRO A 94 21.76 -1.50 -6.21
N THR A 95 20.87 -0.80 -6.94
CA THR A 95 21.05 0.60 -7.31
C THR A 95 20.96 1.52 -6.07
N ALA A 96 20.02 1.26 -5.16
CA ALA A 96 19.92 2.03 -3.91
C ALA A 96 21.19 1.85 -3.05
N ILE A 97 21.71 0.63 -2.93
CA ILE A 97 22.95 0.34 -2.20
C ILE A 97 24.14 1.09 -2.82
N LEU A 98 24.24 1.10 -4.15
CA LEU A 98 25.27 1.86 -4.88
C LEU A 98 25.12 3.36 -4.58
N ALA A 99 23.93 3.91 -4.70
CA ALA A 99 23.62 5.32 -4.45
C ALA A 99 23.99 5.72 -3.02
N MET A 100 23.54 4.98 -2.03
CA MET A 100 23.84 5.24 -0.61
C MET A 100 25.34 5.20 -0.32
N ARG A 101 26.07 4.22 -0.88
CA ARG A 101 27.53 4.13 -0.73
C ARG A 101 28.24 5.32 -1.37
N TRP A 102 27.78 5.75 -2.54
CA TRP A 102 28.35 6.88 -3.27
C TRP A 102 28.14 8.19 -2.50
N LEU A 103 26.91 8.43 -1.97
CA LEU A 103 26.57 9.61 -1.16
C LEU A 103 27.39 9.66 0.13
N ARG A 104 27.47 8.55 0.87
CA ARG A 104 28.26 8.48 2.12
C ARG A 104 29.76 8.76 1.91
N ARG A 105 30.36 8.23 0.84
CA ARG A 105 31.77 8.50 0.52
C ARG A 105 32.04 9.99 0.26
N ARG A 106 31.04 10.72 -0.20
CA ARG A 106 31.13 12.17 -0.49
C ARG A 106 30.58 13.06 0.60
N LYS A 107 30.12 12.46 1.69
CA LYS A 107 29.49 13.16 2.81
C LYS A 107 28.28 14.01 2.38
N ILE A 108 27.55 13.54 1.35
CA ILE A 108 26.30 14.14 0.90
C ILE A 108 25.18 13.49 1.69
N PRO A 109 24.43 14.25 2.50
CA PRO A 109 23.35 13.72 3.31
C PRO A 109 22.13 13.38 2.45
N PHE A 110 21.37 12.38 2.91
CA PHE A 110 20.18 11.91 2.21
C PHE A 110 19.14 11.32 3.17
N TYR A 111 17.89 11.30 2.72
CA TYR A 111 16.77 10.63 3.37
C TYR A 111 16.63 9.21 2.86
N MET A 112 16.24 8.31 3.75
CA MET A 112 15.74 6.98 3.39
C MET A 112 14.24 6.95 3.63
N GLU A 113 13.45 6.69 2.59
CA GLU A 113 12.01 6.55 2.69
C GLU A 113 11.63 5.07 2.75
N VAL A 114 10.78 4.72 3.72
CA VAL A 114 10.27 3.37 3.91
C VAL A 114 8.75 3.42 4.05
N ASP A 115 8.05 2.81 3.08
CA ASP A 115 6.58 2.83 3.01
C ASP A 115 5.90 1.94 4.06
N GLY A 116 6.66 1.02 4.65
CA GLY A 116 6.16 0.12 5.68
C GLY A 116 7.20 -0.92 6.09
N GLY A 117 7.01 -1.50 7.25
CA GLY A 117 7.90 -2.54 7.74
C GLY A 117 7.43 -3.10 9.07
N LEU A 118 7.58 -4.41 9.24
CA LEU A 118 7.34 -5.12 10.50
C LEU A 118 8.62 -5.79 10.98
N ILE A 119 8.88 -5.68 12.27
CA ILE A 119 9.98 -6.39 12.90
C ILE A 119 9.66 -7.89 12.88
N ARG A 120 10.63 -8.70 12.44
CA ARG A 120 10.51 -10.14 12.35
C ARG A 120 11.71 -10.83 12.96
N GLN A 121 11.48 -12.06 13.41
CA GLN A 121 12.60 -12.95 13.73
C GLN A 121 13.36 -13.27 12.45
N GLU A 122 14.66 -12.99 12.44
CA GLU A 122 15.52 -13.25 11.30
C GLU A 122 16.92 -13.69 11.73
N ARG A 123 17.65 -14.29 10.80
CA ARG A 123 19.04 -14.71 11.05
C ARG A 123 19.91 -13.48 11.34
N LYS A 124 20.82 -13.58 12.30
CA LYS A 124 21.73 -12.50 12.74
C LYS A 124 22.46 -11.82 11.57
N VAL A 125 22.87 -12.59 10.57
CA VAL A 125 23.55 -12.04 9.37
C VAL A 125 22.61 -11.12 8.59
N LYS A 126 21.35 -11.53 8.38
CA LYS A 126 20.34 -10.70 7.69
C LYS A 126 20.02 -9.44 8.47
N TYR A 127 19.87 -9.55 9.79
CA TYR A 127 19.70 -8.40 10.69
C TYR A 127 20.88 -7.40 10.57
N LEU A 128 22.11 -7.87 10.68
CA LEU A 128 23.30 -7.02 10.59
C LEU A 128 23.44 -6.37 9.22
N PHE A 129 23.08 -7.09 8.15
CA PHE A 129 23.07 -6.54 6.80
C PHE A 129 22.05 -5.40 6.67
N LYS A 130 20.79 -5.61 7.05
CA LYS A 130 19.75 -4.56 7.05
C LYS A 130 20.17 -3.36 7.90
N LYS A 131 20.65 -3.63 9.12
CA LYS A 131 21.17 -2.59 10.02
C LYS A 131 22.28 -1.77 9.39
N SER A 132 23.20 -2.42 8.66
CA SER A 132 24.28 -1.75 7.96
C SER A 132 23.81 -0.83 6.84
N LEU A 133 22.64 -1.12 6.24
CA LEU A 133 22.04 -0.32 5.18
C LEU A 133 21.21 0.82 5.76
N VAL A 134 20.30 0.54 6.70
CA VAL A 134 19.43 1.55 7.31
C VAL A 134 20.24 2.67 7.97
N ARG A 135 21.32 2.33 8.66
CA ARG A 135 22.22 3.32 9.31
C ARG A 135 23.02 4.21 8.35
N LYS A 136 22.89 4.02 7.03
CA LYS A 136 23.59 4.87 6.06
C LYS A 136 22.89 6.21 5.83
N ALA A 137 21.60 6.29 6.04
CA ALA A 137 20.87 7.53 5.90
C ALA A 137 21.22 8.53 7.02
N ASP A 138 20.98 9.79 6.77
CA ASP A 138 21.13 10.85 7.76
C ASP A 138 19.79 11.17 8.41
N GLN A 139 18.69 10.93 7.67
CA GLN A 139 17.30 11.10 8.12
C GLN A 139 16.43 10.02 7.47
N TRP A 140 15.29 9.75 8.08
CA TRP A 140 14.36 8.71 7.62
C TRP A 140 12.95 9.26 7.49
N LEU A 141 12.24 8.80 6.46
CA LEU A 141 10.82 9.07 6.24
C LEU A 141 10.05 7.79 6.53
N SER A 142 9.08 7.87 7.43
CA SER A 142 8.31 6.75 7.95
C SER A 142 6.83 6.95 7.71
N SER A 143 6.15 5.90 7.25
CA SER A 143 4.71 5.89 6.96
C SER A 143 3.83 5.79 8.22
N GLY A 144 4.39 5.48 9.40
CA GLY A 144 3.65 5.33 10.64
C GLY A 144 4.48 4.76 11.78
N ARG A 145 3.80 4.45 12.89
CA ARG A 145 4.41 3.96 14.13
C ARG A 145 5.20 2.66 13.90
N TYR A 146 4.60 1.66 13.27
CA TYR A 146 5.24 0.35 13.06
C TYR A 146 6.46 0.46 12.13
N THR A 147 6.41 1.33 11.14
CA THR A 147 7.56 1.63 10.29
C THR A 147 8.65 2.37 11.06
N THR A 148 8.29 3.27 11.95
CA THR A 148 9.25 3.94 12.85
C THR A 148 9.95 2.93 13.77
N GLU A 149 9.19 2.05 14.44
CA GLU A 149 9.74 0.97 15.27
C GLU A 149 10.69 0.06 14.45
N PHE A 150 10.31 -0.28 13.22
CA PHE A 150 11.16 -1.03 12.29
C PHE A 150 12.48 -0.30 11.99
N LEU A 151 12.43 0.98 11.67
CA LEU A 151 13.62 1.78 11.38
C LEU A 151 14.55 1.88 12.59
N VAL A 152 14.01 2.13 13.78
CA VAL A 152 14.75 2.18 15.04
C VAL A 152 15.39 0.83 15.36
N HIS A 153 14.68 -0.28 15.16
CA HIS A 153 15.19 -1.63 15.33
C HIS A 153 16.45 -1.89 14.49
N TYR A 154 16.49 -1.37 13.26
CA TYR A 154 17.65 -1.46 12.37
C TYR A 154 18.63 -0.29 12.52
N GLY A 155 18.48 0.54 13.54
CA GLY A 155 19.47 1.53 14.01
C GLY A 155 19.36 2.90 13.38
N ALA A 156 18.18 3.29 12.92
CA ALA A 156 17.85 4.69 12.68
C ALA A 156 17.79 5.46 14.01
N GLU A 157 18.17 6.72 13.99
CA GLU A 157 18.06 7.62 15.14
C GLU A 157 16.64 8.19 15.19
N GLU A 158 15.88 7.87 16.24
CA GLU A 158 14.45 8.17 16.34
C GLU A 158 14.15 9.67 16.17
N SER A 159 14.98 10.54 16.74
CA SER A 159 14.86 12.01 16.64
C SER A 159 14.99 12.55 15.22
N ARG A 160 15.46 11.72 14.26
CA ARG A 160 15.64 12.04 12.84
C ARG A 160 14.69 11.28 11.93
N ILE A 161 13.69 10.62 12.50
CA ILE A 161 12.62 9.97 11.74
C ILE A 161 11.46 10.95 11.61
N HIS A 162 11.02 11.16 10.38
CA HIS A 162 9.91 12.06 10.06
C HIS A 162 8.72 11.24 9.57
N PHE A 163 7.56 11.48 10.14
CA PHE A 163 6.32 10.85 9.72
C PHE A 163 5.74 11.51 8.46
N TYR A 164 5.20 10.70 7.57
CA TYR A 164 4.32 11.13 6.49
C TYR A 164 3.13 10.17 6.34
N PRO A 165 1.91 10.66 6.05
CA PRO A 165 0.73 9.81 5.91
C PRO A 165 0.71 9.12 4.54
N PHE A 166 1.18 7.86 4.50
CA PHE A 166 1.29 7.12 3.25
C PHE A 166 -0.08 6.73 2.69
N SER A 167 -0.35 7.04 1.42
CA SER A 167 -1.67 6.88 0.79
C SER A 167 -1.61 6.66 -0.73
N SER A 168 -2.71 6.09 -1.27
CA SER A 168 -3.06 6.08 -2.70
C SER A 168 -4.29 6.94 -3.01
N VAL A 169 -4.91 7.55 -2.00
CA VAL A 169 -6.21 8.21 -2.08
C VAL A 169 -6.04 9.72 -2.16
N PHE A 170 -6.73 10.38 -3.09
CA PHE A 170 -6.87 11.82 -3.10
C PHE A 170 -8.01 12.28 -2.17
N GLU A 171 -7.92 13.49 -1.64
CA GLU A 171 -8.99 14.08 -0.81
C GLU A 171 -10.35 14.06 -1.52
N LYS A 172 -10.38 14.32 -2.82
CA LYS A 172 -11.58 14.28 -3.67
C LYS A 172 -12.21 12.90 -3.84
N ASP A 173 -11.45 11.83 -3.61
CA ASP A 173 -11.89 10.43 -3.76
C ASP A 173 -12.53 9.89 -2.46
N ILE A 174 -12.43 10.62 -1.35
CA ILE A 174 -13.05 10.25 -0.09
C ILE A 174 -14.54 10.63 -0.14
N LEU A 175 -15.41 9.65 0.10
CA LEU A 175 -16.85 9.92 0.14
C LEU A 175 -17.20 10.90 1.27
N PRO A 176 -18.20 11.77 1.07
CA PRO A 176 -18.67 12.70 2.08
C PRO A 176 -19.38 11.98 3.24
N ALA A 177 -20.04 10.86 2.95
CA ALA A 177 -20.75 10.00 3.90
C ALA A 177 -20.76 8.55 3.42
N VAL A 178 -21.07 7.62 4.32
CA VAL A 178 -21.28 6.20 4.00
C VAL A 178 -22.48 6.09 3.06
N PRO A 179 -22.40 5.27 1.97
CA PRO A 179 -23.55 5.02 1.09
C PRO A 179 -24.75 4.48 1.85
N SER A 180 -25.93 5.00 1.57
CA SER A 180 -27.17 4.52 2.20
C SER A 180 -27.49 3.06 1.84
N ALA A 181 -28.39 2.43 2.60
CA ALA A 181 -28.84 1.06 2.33
C ALA A 181 -29.46 0.94 0.92
N ASP A 182 -30.24 1.94 0.51
CA ASP A 182 -30.89 1.96 -0.82
C ASP A 182 -29.83 2.12 -1.93
N GLU A 183 -28.81 2.97 -1.74
CA GLU A 183 -27.69 3.12 -2.68
C GLU A 183 -26.90 1.83 -2.83
N LYS A 184 -26.57 1.16 -1.72
CA LYS A 184 -25.87 -0.14 -1.73
C LYS A 184 -26.71 -1.18 -2.45
N GLN A 185 -28.02 -1.24 -2.18
CA GLN A 185 -28.93 -2.20 -2.81
C GLN A 185 -28.99 -1.98 -4.33
N ALA A 186 -29.17 -0.75 -4.78
CA ALA A 186 -29.18 -0.42 -6.21
C ALA A 186 -27.86 -0.83 -6.91
N LEU A 187 -26.71 -0.57 -6.26
CA LEU A 187 -25.42 -0.97 -6.80
C LEU A 187 -25.23 -2.50 -6.82
N LYS A 188 -25.71 -3.22 -5.81
CA LYS A 188 -25.71 -4.69 -5.80
C LYS A 188 -26.52 -5.24 -6.97
N GLU A 189 -27.71 -4.69 -7.23
CA GLU A 189 -28.53 -5.08 -8.38
C GLU A 189 -27.82 -4.82 -9.73
N GLU A 190 -27.19 -3.64 -9.90
CA GLU A 190 -26.42 -3.33 -11.09
C GLU A 190 -25.20 -4.25 -11.30
N LEU A 191 -24.56 -4.69 -10.20
CA LEU A 191 -23.41 -5.60 -10.23
C LEU A 191 -23.81 -7.08 -10.31
N GLY A 192 -25.11 -7.38 -10.22
CA GLY A 192 -25.62 -8.77 -10.21
C GLY A 192 -25.27 -9.52 -8.93
N VAL A 193 -25.22 -8.83 -7.78
CA VAL A 193 -24.96 -9.39 -6.45
C VAL A 193 -26.29 -9.86 -5.84
N PRO A 194 -26.55 -11.17 -5.75
CA PRO A 194 -27.80 -11.70 -5.23
C PRO A 194 -27.84 -11.73 -3.69
N GLU A 195 -26.70 -11.68 -3.03
CA GLU A 195 -26.59 -11.82 -1.59
C GLU A 195 -26.98 -10.52 -0.87
N LYS A 196 -27.59 -10.69 0.28
CA LYS A 196 -28.06 -9.60 1.14
C LYS A 196 -26.90 -8.76 1.68
N ARG A 197 -25.81 -9.42 2.04
CA ARG A 197 -24.57 -8.80 2.53
C ARG A 197 -23.41 -9.06 1.56
N MET A 198 -22.59 -8.06 1.32
CA MET A 198 -21.43 -8.16 0.43
C MET A 198 -20.13 -7.87 1.18
N VAL A 199 -19.27 -8.86 1.23
CA VAL A 199 -17.88 -8.74 1.72
C VAL A 199 -16.97 -8.58 0.51
N LEU A 200 -16.16 -7.53 0.50
CA LEU A 200 -15.23 -7.23 -0.59
C LEU A 200 -13.79 -7.52 -0.16
N ALA A 201 -13.05 -8.20 -1.02
CA ALA A 201 -11.60 -8.36 -0.92
C ALA A 201 -10.95 -7.97 -2.25
N ILE A 202 -9.80 -7.29 -2.22
CA ILE A 202 -9.14 -6.81 -3.43
C ILE A 202 -7.66 -7.16 -3.42
N GLY A 203 -7.18 -7.73 -4.53
CA GLY A 203 -5.77 -8.04 -4.72
C GLY A 203 -5.54 -9.14 -5.75
N GLN A 204 -4.28 -9.38 -6.08
CA GLN A 204 -3.88 -10.47 -6.97
C GLN A 204 -4.08 -11.83 -6.29
N PHE A 205 -4.41 -12.87 -7.05
CA PHE A 205 -4.51 -14.25 -6.57
C PHE A 205 -3.12 -14.87 -6.36
N ILE A 206 -2.42 -14.39 -5.32
CA ILE A 206 -1.11 -14.87 -4.91
C ILE A 206 -1.15 -15.28 -3.44
N HIS A 207 -0.35 -16.28 -3.06
CA HIS A 207 -0.30 -16.84 -1.71
C HIS A 207 -0.20 -15.76 -0.60
N ARG A 208 0.55 -14.69 -0.84
CA ARG A 208 0.73 -13.59 0.10
C ARG A 208 -0.59 -12.92 0.49
N LYS A 209 -1.59 -12.87 -0.39
CA LYS A 209 -2.88 -12.19 -0.14
C LYS A 209 -3.84 -12.99 0.73
N GLY A 210 -3.62 -14.31 0.91
CA GLY A 210 -4.35 -15.12 1.88
C GLY A 210 -5.82 -15.36 1.54
N PHE A 211 -6.22 -15.29 0.26
CA PHE A 211 -7.60 -15.50 -0.14
C PHE A 211 -8.09 -16.94 0.14
N ASP A 212 -7.19 -17.89 0.21
CA ASP A 212 -7.48 -19.25 0.70
C ASP A 212 -8.00 -19.25 2.15
N ILE A 213 -7.42 -18.44 3.03
CA ILE A 213 -7.90 -18.25 4.42
C ILE A 213 -9.31 -17.64 4.43
N LEU A 214 -9.58 -16.65 3.56
CA LEU A 214 -10.90 -16.06 3.42
C LEU A 214 -11.94 -17.10 2.95
N MET A 215 -11.57 -17.94 2.00
CA MET A 215 -12.44 -19.02 1.51
C MET A 215 -12.74 -20.05 2.61
N HIS A 216 -11.76 -20.44 3.42
CA HIS A 216 -11.99 -21.28 4.58
C HIS A 216 -12.90 -20.60 5.63
N ALA A 217 -12.72 -19.31 5.87
CA ALA A 217 -13.60 -18.53 6.74
C ALA A 217 -15.06 -18.50 6.20
N ALA A 218 -15.21 -18.39 4.88
CA ALA A 218 -16.51 -18.38 4.20
C ALA A 218 -17.36 -19.62 4.47
N CYS A 219 -16.76 -20.80 4.68
CA CYS A 219 -17.49 -22.02 5.04
C CYS A 219 -18.36 -21.89 6.29
N SER A 220 -18.05 -20.93 7.15
CA SER A 220 -18.79 -20.70 8.41
C SER A 220 -19.81 -19.57 8.32
N LEU A 221 -19.90 -18.87 7.20
CA LEU A 221 -20.84 -17.75 7.01
C LEU A 221 -22.19 -18.23 6.47
N ASP A 222 -23.22 -17.43 6.71
CA ASP A 222 -24.51 -17.65 6.13
C ASP A 222 -24.50 -17.47 4.61
N LYS A 223 -25.35 -18.17 3.88
CA LYS A 223 -25.40 -18.12 2.41
C LYS A 223 -25.87 -16.77 1.84
N ASP A 224 -26.47 -15.94 2.67
CA ASP A 224 -26.86 -14.57 2.30
C ASP A 224 -25.72 -13.57 2.42
N VAL A 225 -24.50 -14.02 2.76
CA VAL A 225 -23.26 -13.26 2.75
C VAL A 225 -22.41 -13.67 1.54
N GLY A 226 -22.34 -12.81 0.53
CA GLY A 226 -21.49 -13.00 -0.66
C GLY A 226 -20.09 -12.49 -0.43
N ILE A 227 -19.07 -13.23 -0.86
CA ILE A 227 -17.66 -12.81 -0.84
C ILE A 227 -17.20 -12.53 -2.26
N TYR A 228 -16.80 -11.30 -2.53
CA TYR A 228 -16.36 -10.82 -3.84
C TYR A 228 -14.86 -10.53 -3.80
N ILE A 229 -14.07 -11.36 -4.49
CA ILE A 229 -12.62 -11.20 -4.58
C ILE A 229 -12.30 -10.59 -5.95
N VAL A 230 -11.88 -9.33 -5.96
CA VAL A 230 -11.61 -8.54 -7.17
C VAL A 230 -10.10 -8.39 -7.37
N GLY A 231 -9.59 -8.67 -8.58
CA GLY A 231 -8.19 -8.33 -8.84
C GLY A 231 -7.40 -9.23 -9.77
N GLY A 232 -8.03 -9.90 -10.68
CA GLY A 232 -7.41 -10.70 -11.72
C GLY A 232 -8.05 -12.06 -11.89
N GLU A 233 -7.42 -12.91 -12.69
CA GLU A 233 -7.89 -14.28 -12.89
C GLU A 233 -7.48 -15.15 -11.69
N PRO A 234 -8.40 -15.94 -11.11
CA PRO A 234 -8.07 -16.91 -10.07
C PRO A 234 -7.18 -18.01 -10.66
N THR A 235 -6.27 -18.53 -9.85
CA THR A 235 -5.51 -19.72 -10.23
C THR A 235 -6.39 -20.97 -10.17
N GLU A 236 -5.97 -22.05 -10.83
CA GLU A 236 -6.67 -23.32 -10.80
C GLU A 236 -6.87 -23.82 -9.36
N ASP A 237 -5.91 -23.62 -8.47
CA ASP A 237 -6.00 -24.00 -7.05
C ASP A 237 -7.19 -23.31 -6.35
N TYR A 238 -7.43 -22.02 -6.63
CA TYR A 238 -8.57 -21.28 -6.07
C TYR A 238 -9.92 -21.79 -6.64
N LEU A 239 -9.98 -22.13 -7.92
CA LEU A 239 -11.17 -22.68 -8.56
C LEU A 239 -11.52 -24.06 -7.96
N GLN A 240 -10.54 -24.93 -7.81
CA GLN A 240 -10.69 -26.26 -7.21
C GLN A 240 -11.08 -26.15 -5.72
N MET A 241 -10.46 -25.24 -4.98
CA MET A 241 -10.80 -24.98 -3.57
C MET A 241 -12.27 -24.53 -3.44
N ARG A 242 -12.72 -23.57 -4.25
CA ARG A 242 -14.12 -23.13 -4.27
C ARG A 242 -15.09 -24.29 -4.49
N ALA A 243 -14.80 -25.13 -5.51
CA ALA A 243 -15.64 -26.28 -5.84
C ALA A 243 -15.65 -27.33 -4.72
N SER A 244 -14.48 -27.67 -4.17
CA SER A 244 -14.33 -28.69 -3.12
C SER A 244 -14.98 -28.30 -1.79
N LEU A 245 -15.01 -27.01 -1.47
CA LEU A 245 -15.64 -26.46 -0.27
C LEU A 245 -17.14 -26.12 -0.46
N GLY A 246 -17.67 -26.23 -1.69
CA GLY A 246 -19.08 -25.94 -2.00
C GLY A 246 -19.45 -24.46 -1.77
N LEU A 247 -18.55 -23.54 -2.11
CA LEU A 247 -18.68 -22.10 -1.87
C LEU A 247 -19.37 -21.38 -3.04
N ASP A 248 -20.69 -21.56 -3.16
CA ASP A 248 -21.48 -20.91 -4.23
C ASP A 248 -21.58 -19.39 -4.05
N ASN A 249 -21.40 -18.89 -2.82
CA ASN A 249 -21.43 -17.48 -2.43
C ASN A 249 -20.03 -16.80 -2.46
N VAL A 250 -19.02 -17.44 -3.02
CA VAL A 250 -17.69 -16.83 -3.27
C VAL A 250 -17.55 -16.56 -4.75
N HIS A 251 -17.35 -15.30 -5.10
CA HIS A 251 -17.28 -14.81 -6.48
C HIS A 251 -15.91 -14.25 -6.79
N PHE A 252 -15.32 -14.72 -7.89
CA PHE A 252 -14.07 -14.18 -8.41
C PHE A 252 -14.38 -13.17 -9.52
N VAL A 253 -13.86 -11.96 -9.36
CA VAL A 253 -14.07 -10.85 -10.30
C VAL A 253 -12.72 -10.46 -10.89
N GLY A 254 -12.63 -10.42 -12.21
CA GLY A 254 -11.43 -10.01 -12.92
C GLY A 254 -10.97 -8.59 -12.54
N PHE A 255 -9.81 -8.19 -13.05
CA PHE A 255 -9.27 -6.85 -12.82
C PHE A 255 -10.31 -5.76 -13.20
N GLN A 256 -10.51 -4.79 -12.31
CA GLN A 256 -11.39 -3.65 -12.51
C GLN A 256 -10.59 -2.34 -12.52
N LYS A 257 -10.89 -1.45 -13.47
CA LYS A 257 -10.39 -0.06 -13.46
C LYS A 257 -11.04 0.73 -12.32
N LYS A 258 -10.44 1.85 -11.94
CA LYS A 258 -10.85 2.67 -10.79
C LYS A 258 -12.35 2.97 -10.77
N GLU A 259 -12.94 3.36 -11.91
CA GLU A 259 -14.35 3.72 -12.02
C GLU A 259 -15.28 2.53 -11.75
N ALA A 260 -14.96 1.36 -12.31
CA ALA A 260 -15.72 0.14 -12.06
C ALA A 260 -15.48 -0.37 -10.64
N LEU A 261 -14.23 -0.35 -10.17
CA LEU A 261 -13.86 -0.78 -8.82
C LEU A 261 -14.57 0.05 -7.74
N SER A 262 -14.77 1.35 -7.96
CA SER A 262 -15.49 2.23 -7.04
C SER A 262 -16.93 1.77 -6.76
N ARG A 263 -17.58 1.12 -7.73
CA ARG A 263 -18.94 0.56 -7.57
C ARG A 263 -18.92 -0.63 -6.60
N TYR A 264 -17.91 -1.49 -6.66
CA TYR A 264 -17.75 -2.60 -5.71
C TYR A 264 -17.50 -2.09 -4.29
N TYR A 265 -16.62 -1.10 -4.11
CA TYR A 265 -16.41 -0.48 -2.80
C TYR A 265 -17.71 0.11 -2.22
N ARG A 266 -18.49 0.84 -3.06
CA ARG A 266 -19.73 1.48 -2.61
C ARG A 266 -20.86 0.48 -2.33
N ALA A 267 -20.90 -0.65 -3.04
CA ALA A 267 -21.88 -1.70 -2.85
C ALA A 267 -21.61 -2.58 -1.60
N ALA A 268 -20.33 -2.68 -1.21
CA ALA A 268 -19.90 -3.56 -0.13
C ALA A 268 -20.38 -3.10 1.25
N ASP A 269 -20.49 -4.06 2.16
CA ASP A 269 -20.84 -3.86 3.57
C ASP A 269 -19.60 -3.93 4.45
N LEU A 270 -18.60 -4.73 4.07
CA LEU A 270 -17.38 -4.98 4.82
C LEU A 270 -16.22 -5.19 3.85
N PHE A 271 -15.03 -4.69 4.19
CA PHE A 271 -13.80 -4.97 3.46
C PHE A 271 -12.91 -5.93 4.26
N VAL A 272 -12.36 -6.95 3.58
CA VAL A 272 -11.49 -7.95 4.20
C VAL A 272 -10.18 -8.08 3.42
N LEU A 273 -9.05 -7.92 4.11
CA LEU A 273 -7.72 -8.19 3.55
C LEU A 273 -7.00 -9.24 4.41
N PRO A 274 -7.15 -10.55 4.12
CA PRO A 274 -6.63 -11.64 4.94
C PRO A 274 -5.15 -11.92 4.69
N THR A 275 -4.40 -10.88 4.40
CA THR A 275 -3.03 -11.00 3.88
C THR A 275 -2.07 -11.66 4.89
N ARG A 276 -1.20 -12.54 4.38
CA ARG A 276 -0.08 -13.12 5.15
C ARG A 276 1.02 -12.10 5.40
N GLU A 277 1.10 -11.12 4.52
CA GLU A 277 2.02 -10.00 4.65
C GLU A 277 1.64 -8.88 3.69
N ASP A 278 1.56 -7.66 4.20
CA ASP A 278 1.56 -6.48 3.35
C ASP A 278 2.42 -5.37 3.98
N ILE A 279 3.37 -4.86 3.21
CA ILE A 279 4.28 -3.79 3.66
C ILE A 279 3.48 -2.55 4.05
N TRP A 280 2.39 -2.27 3.33
CA TRP A 280 1.38 -1.30 3.71
C TRP A 280 -0.01 -1.90 3.57
N GLY A 281 -0.51 -2.03 2.34
CA GLY A 281 -1.87 -2.47 2.05
C GLY A 281 -2.76 -1.30 1.63
N LEU A 282 -2.38 -0.60 0.55
CA LEU A 282 -3.08 0.61 0.06
C LEU A 282 -4.58 0.41 -0.18
N VAL A 283 -5.01 -0.80 -0.47
CA VAL A 283 -6.44 -1.14 -0.61
C VAL A 283 -7.25 -0.91 0.68
N ILE A 284 -6.58 -0.86 1.85
CA ILE A 284 -7.22 -0.45 3.12
C ILE A 284 -7.54 1.04 3.09
N ASN A 285 -6.58 1.89 2.64
CA ASN A 285 -6.84 3.32 2.49
C ASN A 285 -8.03 3.53 1.54
N GLU A 286 -8.07 2.79 0.44
CA GLU A 286 -9.16 2.84 -0.54
C GLU A 286 -10.49 2.42 0.08
N ALA A 287 -10.56 1.26 0.74
CA ALA A 287 -11.78 0.78 1.39
C ALA A 287 -12.33 1.78 2.43
N MET A 288 -11.44 2.36 3.26
CA MET A 288 -11.82 3.37 4.25
C MET A 288 -12.31 4.66 3.59
N ALA A 289 -11.77 5.06 2.42
CA ALA A 289 -12.22 6.23 1.66
C ALA A 289 -13.65 6.08 1.10
N TYR A 290 -14.11 4.83 0.96
CA TYR A 290 -15.49 4.51 0.60
C TYR A 290 -16.38 4.22 1.82
N GLY A 291 -15.91 4.46 3.04
CA GLY A 291 -16.68 4.29 4.27
C GLY A 291 -16.91 2.83 4.62
N LEU A 292 -15.98 1.93 4.33
CA LEU A 292 -16.08 0.53 4.72
C LEU A 292 -15.40 0.27 6.07
N PRO A 293 -16.02 -0.48 6.96
CA PRO A 293 -15.32 -1.15 8.03
C PRO A 293 -14.31 -2.16 7.46
N VAL A 294 -13.19 -2.38 8.14
CA VAL A 294 -12.08 -3.18 7.63
C VAL A 294 -11.72 -4.31 8.60
N ILE A 295 -11.61 -5.54 8.09
CA ILE A 295 -10.92 -6.62 8.79
C ILE A 295 -9.62 -6.94 8.05
N THR A 296 -8.52 -7.00 8.78
CA THR A 296 -7.24 -7.44 8.23
C THR A 296 -6.41 -8.17 9.27
N THR A 297 -5.21 -8.59 8.92
CA THR A 297 -4.35 -9.37 9.80
C THR A 297 -3.32 -8.53 10.53
N ASP A 298 -2.74 -9.10 11.59
CA ASP A 298 -1.58 -8.56 12.32
C ASP A 298 -0.28 -8.50 11.48
N ARG A 299 -0.39 -8.75 10.16
CA ARG A 299 0.72 -8.70 9.18
C ARG A 299 0.51 -7.65 8.10
N CYS A 300 -0.46 -6.77 8.25
CA CYS A 300 -0.73 -5.66 7.35
C CYS A 300 -0.44 -4.33 8.04
N VAL A 301 0.58 -3.59 7.58
CA VAL A 301 1.01 -2.36 8.27
C VAL A 301 -0.08 -1.30 8.26
N ALA A 302 -0.78 -1.09 7.13
CA ALA A 302 -1.90 -0.14 7.09
C ALA A 302 -3.03 -0.53 8.04
N GLY A 303 -3.30 -1.83 8.20
CA GLY A 303 -4.28 -2.29 9.18
C GLY A 303 -3.90 -1.89 10.59
N LEU A 304 -2.66 -2.18 10.98
CA LEU A 304 -2.13 -1.85 12.30
C LEU A 304 -2.07 -0.34 12.60
N GLU A 305 -1.99 0.51 11.57
CA GLU A 305 -1.93 1.98 11.69
C GLU A 305 -3.32 2.64 11.62
N LEU A 306 -4.22 2.09 10.82
CA LEU A 306 -5.48 2.75 10.44
C LEU A 306 -6.71 2.12 11.09
N VAL A 307 -6.67 0.80 11.36
CA VAL A 307 -7.82 0.08 11.94
C VAL A 307 -7.76 0.15 13.47
N GLU A 308 -8.87 0.59 14.04
CA GLU A 308 -9.09 0.65 15.48
C GLU A 308 -10.18 -0.37 15.86
N GLU A 309 -9.82 -1.30 16.76
CA GLU A 309 -10.66 -2.44 17.15
C GLU A 309 -12.03 -2.00 17.64
N GLY A 310 -13.10 -2.50 17.00
CA GLY A 310 -14.50 -2.19 17.34
C GLY A 310 -14.96 -0.78 16.96
N VAL A 311 -14.08 0.09 16.43
CA VAL A 311 -14.43 1.46 16.03
C VAL A 311 -14.65 1.53 14.51
N ASN A 312 -13.67 1.11 13.71
CA ASN A 312 -13.75 1.10 12.25
C ASN A 312 -13.36 -0.26 11.64
N GLY A 313 -13.15 -1.28 12.46
CA GLY A 313 -12.78 -2.61 11.97
C GLY A 313 -12.22 -3.50 13.06
N SER A 314 -11.44 -4.50 12.64
CA SER A 314 -10.82 -5.48 13.52
C SER A 314 -9.51 -6.04 12.93
N ILE A 315 -8.58 -6.41 13.81
CA ILE A 315 -7.34 -7.09 13.46
C ILE A 315 -7.43 -8.54 13.93
N VAL A 316 -7.17 -9.49 13.04
CA VAL A 316 -7.14 -10.92 13.37
C VAL A 316 -5.72 -11.49 13.25
N PRO A 317 -5.41 -12.60 13.94
CA PRO A 317 -4.15 -13.30 13.73
C PRO A 317 -4.04 -13.77 12.27
N VAL A 318 -2.83 -13.70 11.71
CA VAL A 318 -2.55 -14.24 10.38
C VAL A 318 -2.82 -15.74 10.33
N GLU A 319 -3.35 -16.23 9.20
CA GLU A 319 -3.70 -17.66 8.96
C GLU A 319 -4.76 -18.25 9.87
N ASP A 320 -5.52 -17.44 10.60
CA ASP A 320 -6.63 -17.90 11.46
C ASP A 320 -7.99 -17.67 10.79
N ALA A 321 -8.43 -18.66 10.01
CA ALA A 321 -9.73 -18.63 9.34
C ALA A 321 -10.91 -18.59 10.33
N ALA A 322 -10.78 -19.20 11.50
CA ALA A 322 -11.85 -19.23 12.51
C ALA A 322 -12.01 -17.84 13.17
N ALA A 323 -10.89 -17.20 13.56
CA ALA A 323 -10.93 -15.82 14.06
C ALA A 323 -11.48 -14.86 13.01
N LEU A 324 -11.07 -15.01 11.74
CA LEU A 324 -11.57 -14.20 10.62
C LEU A 324 -13.09 -14.36 10.45
N ALA A 325 -13.59 -15.60 10.41
CA ALA A 325 -15.02 -15.88 10.31
C ALA A 325 -15.81 -15.30 11.49
N GLY A 326 -15.29 -15.45 12.71
CA GLY A 326 -15.89 -14.90 13.93
C GLY A 326 -16.05 -13.38 13.85
N LYS A 327 -14.97 -12.67 13.45
CA LYS A 327 -15.00 -11.20 13.30
C LYS A 327 -15.86 -10.74 12.14
N MET A 328 -15.93 -11.48 11.05
CA MET A 328 -16.85 -11.17 9.95
C MET A 328 -18.31 -11.23 10.43
N LYS A 329 -18.73 -12.28 11.16
CA LYS A 329 -20.06 -12.40 11.73
C LYS A 329 -20.37 -11.27 12.72
N GLU A 330 -19.44 -10.98 13.61
CA GLU A 330 -19.55 -9.91 14.61
C GLU A 330 -19.80 -8.56 13.94
N LEU A 331 -18.93 -8.17 12.98
CA LEU A 331 -19.03 -6.87 12.33
C LEU A 331 -20.26 -6.75 11.43
N LEU A 332 -20.58 -7.80 10.66
CA LEU A 332 -21.80 -7.81 9.81
C LEU A 332 -23.11 -7.71 10.61
N SER A 333 -23.08 -8.00 11.91
CA SER A 333 -24.21 -7.83 12.85
C SER A 333 -24.16 -6.52 13.63
N SER A 334 -23.10 -5.72 13.45
CA SER A 334 -22.87 -4.45 14.13
C SER A 334 -23.43 -3.26 13.33
N ASP A 335 -23.28 -2.05 13.88
CA ASP A 335 -23.61 -0.78 13.20
C ASP A 335 -22.51 -0.42 12.18
N LEU A 336 -22.64 -0.97 10.96
CA LEU A 336 -21.69 -0.78 9.86
C LEU A 336 -21.62 0.69 9.39
N GLU A 337 -22.70 1.47 9.51
CA GLU A 337 -22.73 2.88 9.13
C GLU A 337 -21.86 3.71 10.06
N LYS A 338 -22.00 3.49 11.38
CA LYS A 338 -21.17 4.13 12.38
C LYS A 338 -19.69 3.79 12.19
N MET A 339 -19.37 2.51 11.97
CA MET A 339 -17.99 2.05 11.73
C MET A 339 -17.42 2.63 10.42
N GLY A 340 -18.23 2.69 9.38
CA GLY A 340 -17.85 3.29 8.10
C GLY A 340 -17.61 4.80 8.21
N THR A 341 -18.40 5.51 9.02
CA THR A 341 -18.19 6.93 9.33
C THR A 341 -16.84 7.13 10.01
N ALA A 342 -16.50 6.30 11.00
CA ALA A 342 -15.18 6.32 11.64
C ALA A 342 -14.03 6.04 10.66
N SER A 343 -14.22 5.14 9.67
CA SER A 343 -13.27 4.93 8.57
C SER A 343 -13.07 6.20 7.75
N LEU A 344 -14.16 6.88 7.34
CA LEU A 344 -14.07 8.14 6.59
C LEU A 344 -13.36 9.24 7.38
N GLU A 345 -13.63 9.36 8.67
CA GLU A 345 -12.96 10.35 9.53
C GLU A 345 -11.45 10.08 9.62
N LYS A 346 -11.07 8.82 9.86
CA LYS A 346 -9.67 8.42 9.99
C LYS A 346 -8.88 8.67 8.71
N ILE A 347 -9.46 8.31 7.54
CA ILE A 347 -8.72 8.34 6.27
C ILE A 347 -8.49 9.77 5.75
N ARG A 348 -9.24 10.78 6.20
CA ARG A 348 -9.03 12.18 5.80
C ARG A 348 -7.62 12.70 6.09
N ALA A 349 -6.94 12.13 7.07
CA ALA A 349 -5.55 12.46 7.35
C ALA A 349 -4.56 11.81 6.37
N TYR A 350 -4.96 10.74 5.70
CA TYR A 350 -4.11 9.92 4.83
C TYR A 350 -4.52 10.11 3.36
N THR A 351 -4.13 11.25 2.79
CA THR A 351 -4.36 11.58 1.38
C THR A 351 -3.04 11.88 0.69
N ILE A 352 -3.04 11.81 -0.65
CA ILE A 352 -1.87 12.17 -1.47
C ILE A 352 -1.48 13.63 -1.23
N GLU A 353 -2.45 14.53 -1.07
CA GLU A 353 -2.22 15.93 -0.76
C GLU A 353 -1.52 16.10 0.61
N ASN A 354 -1.98 15.40 1.64
CA ASN A 354 -1.37 15.44 2.97
C ASN A 354 0.01 14.78 2.98
N MET A 355 0.20 13.69 2.21
CA MET A 355 1.50 13.07 2.00
C MET A 355 2.49 14.08 1.39
N ALA A 356 2.09 14.79 0.33
CA ALA A 356 2.92 15.80 -0.30
C ALA A 356 3.21 16.98 0.64
N LYS A 357 2.21 17.51 1.36
CA LYS A 357 2.38 18.56 2.36
C LYS A 357 3.37 18.18 3.46
N ALA A 358 3.32 16.94 3.95
CA ALA A 358 4.26 16.44 4.95
C ALA A 358 5.71 16.47 4.42
N HIS A 359 5.94 16.00 3.19
CA HIS A 359 7.26 16.03 2.56
C HIS A 359 7.77 17.45 2.35
N VAL A 360 6.90 18.38 1.89
CA VAL A 360 7.25 19.81 1.77
C VAL A 360 7.74 20.35 3.11
N ALA A 361 6.95 20.14 4.19
CA ALA A 361 7.28 20.63 5.51
C ALA A 361 8.60 20.05 6.06
N ILE A 362 8.88 18.76 5.79
CA ILE A 362 10.13 18.11 6.18
C ILE A 362 11.32 18.74 5.44
N PHE A 363 11.23 18.84 4.12
CA PHE A 363 12.34 19.35 3.31
C PHE A 363 12.57 20.85 3.51
N GLU A 364 11.55 21.64 3.86
CA GLU A 364 11.71 23.06 4.16
C GLU A 364 12.42 23.33 5.48
N LYS A 365 12.15 22.50 6.53
CA LYS A 365 12.79 22.62 7.85
C LYS A 365 14.29 22.34 7.82
N ASP A 366 14.74 21.45 6.94
CA ASP A 366 16.15 21.17 6.73
C ASP A 366 16.82 22.30 5.93
N GLY A 367 16.79 23.52 6.45
CA GLY A 367 17.35 24.72 5.83
C GLY A 367 18.85 24.58 5.48
N ARG A 368 19.14 24.02 4.31
CA ARG A 368 20.46 23.97 3.67
C ARG A 368 20.51 24.92 2.49
#